data_b3d2b48d255d4f6e71ee3592a9283655
#
_entry.id   b3d2b48d255d4f6e71ee3592a9283655
#
_cell.length_a   1.000
_cell.length_b   1.000
_cell.length_c   1.000
_cell.angle_alpha   90.00
_cell.angle_beta   90.00
_cell.angle_gamma   90.00
#
_symmetry.space_group_name_H-M   'P 1'
#
loop_
_entity.id
_entity.type
_entity.pdbx_description
1 polymer ?
#
loop_
_entity_poly.entity_id
_entity_poly.type
_entity_poly.pdbx_seq_one_letter_code
_entity_poly.pdbx_strand_id
1 'polypeptide(L)'
;MKKVKLGEVLSLKKGKKATVLAEQTTLSQRYIQIDDLRNNNNLKFTESLNMTEALPDDILIAWDGANAGTVGYGLSGAVGSTITVLKKNERYKEKIISDYLGVFLESKSQYLRDHSTGATIPHLNKNILLDLQLELLGIEEQENIICILNTIKRLITKRKFQLDELNLLVKSRFNEMFEEYPDSVFLDTYIKELRAGKSLAGEENNKNKVLKTGAVSYDYFNSSEVKNLPIDYIPLDEHKVEIGDVIISRMNTSELVGAAGYVWAINSDNIYLPDRLWKVILNDRVNPVFLWKLITNEKTKLKIKRISSGTSGSMKNISKSQLLQIRVPFPPLALQNEFADFVAQVDKSQFACEIAIKVWRNSLKFSII
;
A
#
# COMPACT_ATOMS: atom_id res chain seq x y z
N MET A 1 27.19 12.87 -24.08
CA MET A 1 26.33 11.71 -24.42
C MET A 1 25.35 12.15 -25.51
N LYS A 2 25.05 11.28 -26.48
CA LYS A 2 24.14 11.61 -27.56
C LYS A 2 22.69 11.38 -27.10
N LYS A 3 21.85 12.40 -27.27
CA LYS A 3 20.40 12.28 -27.01
C LYS A 3 19.66 12.11 -28.34
N VAL A 4 18.62 11.28 -28.33
CA VAL A 4 17.74 11.06 -29.49
C VAL A 4 16.29 11.27 -29.05
N LYS A 5 15.48 11.89 -29.93
CA LYS A 5 14.05 12.02 -29.68
C LYS A 5 13.36 10.68 -29.90
N LEU A 6 12.36 10.36 -29.07
CA LEU A 6 11.57 9.13 -29.24
C LEU A 6 10.86 9.07 -30.59
N GLY A 7 10.54 10.21 -31.22
CA GLY A 7 9.99 10.27 -32.55
C GLY A 7 10.92 9.75 -33.66
N GLU A 8 12.24 9.76 -33.42
CA GLU A 8 13.22 9.15 -34.31
C GLU A 8 13.34 7.63 -34.07
N VAL A 9 13.08 7.21 -32.85
CA VAL A 9 13.30 5.83 -32.35
C VAL A 9 12.08 4.95 -32.59
N LEU A 10 10.87 5.49 -32.44
CA LEU A 10 9.63 4.72 -32.32
C LEU A 10 8.63 5.03 -33.44
N SER A 11 7.95 3.98 -33.86
CA SER A 11 6.67 4.05 -34.57
C SER A 11 5.53 3.57 -33.63
N LEU A 12 4.35 4.19 -33.78
CA LEU A 12 3.19 3.95 -32.91
C LEU A 12 2.10 3.19 -33.66
N LYS A 13 1.56 2.14 -33.07
CA LYS A 13 0.42 1.40 -33.63
C LYS A 13 -0.63 1.18 -32.52
N LYS A 14 -1.83 1.76 -32.69
CA LYS A 14 -2.92 1.61 -31.73
C LYS A 14 -3.46 0.19 -31.74
N GLY A 15 -3.76 -0.35 -30.56
CA GLY A 15 -4.44 -1.63 -30.38
C GLY A 15 -5.90 -1.59 -30.87
N LYS A 16 -6.57 -2.73 -30.89
CA LYS A 16 -7.94 -2.89 -31.38
C LYS A 16 -8.84 -3.50 -30.35
N LYS A 17 -10.14 -3.15 -30.40
CA LYS A 17 -11.16 -3.79 -29.58
C LYS A 17 -11.39 -5.21 -30.09
N ALA A 18 -11.56 -6.15 -29.17
CA ALA A 18 -11.80 -7.55 -29.47
C ALA A 18 -12.83 -8.14 -28.51
N THR A 19 -13.40 -9.29 -28.89
CA THR A 19 -14.19 -10.11 -27.97
C THR A 19 -13.24 -10.81 -27.01
N VAL A 20 -13.49 -10.65 -25.71
CA VAL A 20 -12.66 -11.21 -24.65
C VAL A 20 -13.12 -12.59 -24.26
N LEU A 21 -12.20 -13.54 -24.20
CA LEU A 21 -12.38 -14.88 -23.66
C LEU A 21 -11.60 -14.99 -22.35
N ALA A 22 -12.22 -15.59 -21.33
CA ALA A 22 -11.57 -15.85 -20.03
C ALA A 22 -10.64 -17.07 -20.10
N GLU A 23 -10.93 -18.01 -20.99
CA GLU A 23 -10.18 -19.25 -21.15
C GLU A 23 -9.52 -19.32 -22.53
N GLN A 24 -8.38 -19.99 -22.61
CA GLN A 24 -7.67 -20.22 -23.84
C GLN A 24 -8.34 -21.34 -24.65
N THR A 25 -8.57 -21.09 -25.96
CA THR A 25 -8.99 -22.09 -26.92
C THR A 25 -7.85 -22.42 -27.88
N THR A 26 -8.03 -23.43 -28.72
CA THR A 26 -7.03 -23.83 -29.74
C THR A 26 -6.77 -22.76 -30.81
N LEU A 27 -7.73 -21.84 -31.01
CA LEU A 27 -7.66 -20.78 -32.02
C LEU A 27 -7.39 -19.40 -31.41
N SER A 28 -7.46 -19.29 -30.08
CA SER A 28 -7.30 -17.99 -29.41
C SER A 28 -5.83 -17.62 -29.23
N GLN A 29 -5.58 -16.32 -29.27
CA GLN A 29 -4.32 -15.69 -28.90
C GLN A 29 -4.51 -14.88 -27.60
N ARG A 30 -3.43 -14.63 -26.87
CA ARG A 30 -3.45 -13.74 -25.70
C ARG A 30 -3.98 -12.36 -26.11
N TYR A 31 -4.87 -11.79 -25.28
CA TYR A 31 -5.39 -10.44 -25.46
C TYR A 31 -4.95 -9.54 -24.31
N ILE A 32 -4.02 -8.61 -24.60
CA ILE A 32 -3.39 -7.74 -23.62
C ILE A 32 -4.29 -6.54 -23.36
N GLN A 33 -4.65 -6.34 -22.09
CA GLN A 33 -5.38 -5.19 -21.57
C GLN A 33 -4.54 -4.39 -20.58
N ILE A 34 -5.06 -3.25 -20.07
CA ILE A 34 -4.29 -2.33 -19.20
C ILE A 34 -3.75 -3.02 -17.95
N ASP A 35 -4.51 -3.96 -17.37
CA ASP A 35 -4.07 -4.68 -16.17
C ASP A 35 -2.83 -5.54 -16.42
N ASP A 36 -2.69 -6.09 -17.62
CA ASP A 36 -1.54 -6.89 -18.04
C ASP A 36 -0.23 -6.07 -18.09
N LEU A 37 -0.31 -4.74 -18.26
CA LEU A 37 0.87 -3.87 -18.21
C LEU A 37 1.48 -3.79 -16.80
N ARG A 38 0.75 -4.20 -15.77
CA ARG A 38 1.19 -4.18 -14.36
C ARG A 38 1.56 -5.55 -13.85
N ASN A 39 0.81 -6.57 -14.24
CA ASN A 39 1.03 -7.95 -13.83
C ASN A 39 0.36 -8.92 -14.80
N ASN A 40 0.83 -10.15 -14.82
CA ASN A 40 0.31 -11.23 -15.68
C ASN A 40 -0.62 -12.20 -14.93
N ASN A 41 -1.28 -11.78 -13.87
CA ASN A 41 -2.01 -12.69 -12.99
C ASN A 41 -3.37 -13.14 -13.57
N ASN A 42 -3.90 -12.43 -14.57
CA ASN A 42 -5.26 -12.65 -15.07
C ASN A 42 -5.28 -12.60 -16.61
N LEU A 43 -4.76 -13.65 -17.24
CA LEU A 43 -4.63 -13.72 -18.70
C LEU A 43 -6.00 -13.76 -19.38
N LYS A 44 -6.16 -12.99 -20.44
CA LYS A 44 -7.34 -12.95 -21.31
C LYS A 44 -6.94 -13.34 -22.73
N PHE A 45 -7.91 -13.83 -23.47
CA PHE A 45 -7.70 -14.35 -24.81
C PHE A 45 -8.70 -13.78 -25.79
N THR A 46 -8.43 -13.93 -27.09
CA THR A 46 -9.33 -13.54 -28.19
C THR A 46 -9.12 -14.40 -29.41
N GLU A 47 -10.18 -14.65 -30.15
CA GLU A 47 -10.17 -15.23 -31.50
C GLU A 47 -10.39 -14.18 -32.58
N SER A 48 -10.46 -12.91 -32.21
CA SER A 48 -10.64 -11.82 -33.18
C SER A 48 -9.48 -11.74 -34.15
N LEU A 49 -9.80 -11.63 -35.43
CA LEU A 49 -8.82 -11.54 -36.51
C LEU A 49 -8.31 -10.12 -36.70
N ASN A 50 -7.20 -9.98 -37.44
CA ASN A 50 -6.59 -8.68 -37.82
C ASN A 50 -6.28 -7.76 -36.62
N MET A 51 -5.88 -8.33 -35.49
CA MET A 51 -5.47 -7.58 -34.32
C MET A 51 -4.15 -6.84 -34.51
N THR A 52 -3.93 -5.82 -33.71
CA THR A 52 -2.60 -5.25 -33.54
C THR A 52 -1.83 -6.14 -32.57
N GLU A 53 -0.71 -6.68 -33.03
CA GLU A 53 0.12 -7.59 -32.27
C GLU A 53 1.33 -6.87 -31.67
N ALA A 54 1.63 -7.19 -30.42
CA ALA A 54 2.88 -6.88 -29.75
C ALA A 54 3.81 -8.09 -29.77
N LEU A 55 5.08 -7.83 -30.02
CA LEU A 55 6.19 -8.77 -29.85
C LEU A 55 6.90 -8.51 -28.51
N PRO A 56 7.68 -9.45 -27.96
CA PRO A 56 8.41 -9.25 -26.71
C PRO A 56 9.32 -8.01 -26.69
N ASP A 57 9.83 -7.61 -27.87
CA ASP A 57 10.70 -6.43 -28.05
C ASP A 57 9.94 -5.10 -28.18
N ASP A 58 8.62 -5.14 -28.23
CA ASP A 58 7.79 -3.94 -28.32
C ASP A 58 7.52 -3.38 -26.91
N ILE A 59 7.32 -2.07 -26.81
CA ILE A 59 6.85 -1.42 -25.60
C ILE A 59 5.36 -1.13 -25.75
N LEU A 60 4.60 -1.39 -24.70
CA LEU A 60 3.18 -1.10 -24.62
C LEU A 60 2.94 0.09 -23.69
N ILE A 61 2.07 1.01 -24.10
CA ILE A 61 1.70 2.14 -23.25
C ILE A 61 0.18 2.32 -23.24
N ALA A 62 -0.41 2.40 -22.06
CA ALA A 62 -1.82 2.76 -21.90
C ALA A 62 -2.01 4.20 -22.43
N TRP A 63 -2.85 4.33 -23.45
CA TRP A 63 -3.03 5.59 -24.18
C TRP A 63 -4.19 6.40 -23.62
N ASP A 64 -5.27 5.72 -23.23
CA ASP A 64 -6.54 6.32 -22.88
C ASP A 64 -6.97 5.93 -21.46
N GLY A 65 -7.67 6.84 -20.76
CA GLY A 65 -8.32 6.59 -19.47
C GLY A 65 -7.45 6.90 -18.25
N ALA A 66 -7.97 6.58 -17.06
CA ALA A 66 -7.35 6.88 -15.77
C ALA A 66 -5.94 6.26 -15.60
N ASN A 67 -5.61 5.25 -16.40
CA ASN A 67 -4.32 4.58 -16.40
C ASN A 67 -3.36 5.06 -17.53
N ALA A 68 -3.70 6.14 -18.22
CA ALA A 68 -2.86 6.70 -19.29
C ALA A 68 -1.41 6.89 -18.78
N GLY A 69 -0.43 6.52 -19.62
CA GLY A 69 0.99 6.55 -19.27
C GLY A 69 1.52 5.30 -18.53
N THR A 70 0.68 4.30 -18.21
CA THR A 70 1.17 3.02 -17.70
C THR A 70 1.91 2.28 -18.82
N VAL A 71 3.12 1.81 -18.52
CA VAL A 71 4.03 1.15 -19.49
C VAL A 71 4.14 -0.35 -19.16
N GLY A 72 4.19 -1.17 -20.20
CA GLY A 72 4.51 -2.60 -20.12
C GLY A 72 5.49 -2.98 -21.22
N TYR A 73 6.35 -3.95 -20.98
CA TYR A 73 7.32 -4.50 -21.94
C TYR A 73 7.57 -5.98 -21.65
N GLY A 74 8.20 -6.68 -22.61
CA GLY A 74 8.35 -8.13 -22.51
C GLY A 74 7.04 -8.90 -22.69
N LEU A 75 5.99 -8.28 -23.25
CA LEU A 75 4.67 -8.85 -23.46
C LEU A 75 4.45 -9.17 -24.94
N SER A 76 3.76 -10.28 -25.21
CA SER A 76 3.38 -10.67 -26.59
C SER A 76 1.91 -11.07 -26.68
N GLY A 77 1.26 -10.68 -27.80
CA GLY A 77 -0.14 -11.01 -28.07
C GLY A 77 -0.90 -9.86 -28.74
N ALA A 78 -2.20 -10.07 -28.95
CA ALA A 78 -3.13 -9.07 -29.45
C ALA A 78 -3.33 -7.94 -28.44
N VAL A 79 -3.33 -6.70 -28.89
CA VAL A 79 -3.35 -5.53 -28.01
C VAL A 79 -4.70 -4.82 -28.04
N GLY A 80 -5.24 -4.52 -26.87
CA GLY A 80 -6.51 -3.86 -26.65
C GLY A 80 -6.51 -2.38 -27.09
N SER A 81 -7.68 -1.84 -27.44
CA SER A 81 -7.87 -0.51 -28.04
C SER A 81 -7.41 0.68 -27.20
N THR A 82 -7.27 0.49 -25.87
CA THR A 82 -6.79 1.53 -24.95
C THR A 82 -5.27 1.58 -24.82
N ILE A 83 -4.57 0.69 -25.50
CA ILE A 83 -3.11 0.56 -25.48
C ILE A 83 -2.55 0.87 -26.87
N THR A 84 -1.38 1.48 -26.89
CA THR A 84 -0.59 1.70 -28.11
C THR A 84 0.70 0.90 -28.00
N VAL A 85 1.04 0.19 -29.10
CA VAL A 85 2.30 -0.51 -29.30
C VAL A 85 3.32 0.48 -29.82
N LEU A 86 4.47 0.56 -29.18
CA LEU A 86 5.62 1.37 -29.56
C LEU A 86 6.68 0.42 -30.11
N LYS A 87 6.88 0.47 -31.43
CA LYS A 87 7.86 -0.37 -32.14
C LYS A 87 9.13 0.40 -32.46
N LYS A 88 10.28 -0.17 -32.13
CA LYS A 88 11.57 0.41 -32.49
C LYS A 88 11.75 0.44 -34.03
N ASN A 89 12.16 1.57 -34.56
CA ASN A 89 12.56 1.67 -35.96
C ASN A 89 13.82 0.82 -36.21
N GLU A 90 13.97 0.23 -37.39
CA GLU A 90 15.05 -0.68 -37.77
C GLU A 90 16.45 -0.17 -37.37
N ARG A 91 16.70 1.13 -37.57
CA ARG A 91 17.98 1.79 -37.24
C ARG A 91 18.37 1.67 -35.77
N TYR A 92 17.39 1.49 -34.87
CA TYR A 92 17.58 1.50 -33.42
C TYR A 92 17.37 0.15 -32.76
N LYS A 93 16.97 -0.89 -33.50
CA LYS A 93 16.69 -2.23 -32.95
C LYS A 93 17.89 -2.81 -32.18
N GLU A 94 19.09 -2.68 -32.76
CA GLU A 94 20.33 -3.18 -32.17
C GLU A 94 21.03 -2.17 -31.23
N LYS A 95 20.53 -0.93 -31.14
CA LYS A 95 21.17 0.16 -30.40
C LYS A 95 20.47 0.45 -29.08
N ILE A 96 19.20 0.02 -28.94
CA ILE A 96 18.38 0.28 -27.76
C ILE A 96 17.72 -1.02 -27.32
N ILE A 97 18.04 -1.45 -26.12
CA ILE A 97 17.41 -2.59 -25.46
C ILE A 97 15.99 -2.21 -25.06
N SER A 98 15.01 -3.07 -25.32
CA SER A 98 13.59 -2.80 -25.04
C SER A 98 13.34 -2.54 -23.56
N ASP A 99 13.95 -3.28 -22.66
CA ASP A 99 13.84 -3.08 -21.22
C ASP A 99 14.38 -1.71 -20.79
N TYR A 100 15.50 -1.25 -21.36
CA TYR A 100 16.04 0.09 -21.09
C TYR A 100 15.06 1.19 -21.52
N LEU A 101 14.49 1.06 -22.72
CA LEU A 101 13.47 1.97 -23.22
C LEU A 101 12.19 1.91 -22.37
N GLY A 102 11.76 0.71 -21.96
CA GLY A 102 10.62 0.50 -21.10
C GLY A 102 10.79 1.20 -19.75
N VAL A 103 11.93 1.00 -19.10
CA VAL A 103 12.28 1.65 -17.82
C VAL A 103 12.33 3.18 -17.97
N PHE A 104 12.92 3.68 -19.06
CA PHE A 104 12.92 5.13 -19.35
C PHE A 104 11.48 5.66 -19.44
N LEU A 105 10.61 5.00 -20.19
CA LEU A 105 9.20 5.41 -20.31
C LEU A 105 8.42 5.28 -19.01
N GLU A 106 8.68 4.24 -18.19
CA GLU A 106 8.13 4.14 -16.83
C GLU A 106 8.47 5.39 -15.98
N SER A 107 9.72 5.87 -16.07
CA SER A 107 10.16 7.08 -15.35
C SER A 107 9.43 8.34 -15.78
N LYS A 108 8.99 8.40 -17.02
CA LYS A 108 8.26 9.54 -17.58
C LYS A 108 6.73 9.38 -17.49
N SER A 109 6.23 8.27 -16.95
CA SER A 109 4.78 7.99 -16.86
C SER A 109 3.98 9.10 -16.18
N GLN A 110 4.48 9.65 -15.07
CA GLN A 110 3.81 10.75 -14.38
C GLN A 110 3.84 12.03 -15.23
N TYR A 111 4.98 12.38 -15.79
CA TYR A 111 5.11 13.53 -16.67
C TYR A 111 4.15 13.45 -17.86
N LEU A 112 4.06 12.28 -18.51
CA LEU A 112 3.14 12.04 -19.64
C LEU A 112 1.67 12.16 -19.20
N ARG A 113 1.34 11.71 -17.99
CA ARG A 113 -0.01 11.81 -17.42
C ARG A 113 -0.39 13.26 -17.12
N ASP A 114 0.51 14.02 -16.52
CA ASP A 114 0.29 15.43 -16.18
C ASP A 114 0.09 16.31 -17.41
N HIS A 115 0.62 15.86 -18.57
CA HIS A 115 0.49 16.55 -19.87
C HIS A 115 -0.53 15.85 -20.81
N SER A 116 -1.37 14.96 -20.29
CA SER A 116 -2.44 14.35 -21.07
C SER A 116 -3.55 15.37 -21.37
N THR A 117 -4.29 15.13 -22.44
CA THR A 117 -5.43 15.94 -22.87
C THR A 117 -6.74 15.25 -22.52
N GLY A 118 -7.85 16.01 -22.40
CA GLY A 118 -9.18 15.49 -22.11
C GLY A 118 -9.55 15.56 -20.63
N ALA A 119 -10.60 16.37 -20.31
CA ALA A 119 -11.04 16.62 -18.94
C ALA A 119 -11.70 15.40 -18.27
N THR A 120 -12.42 14.57 -19.02
CA THR A 120 -13.17 13.42 -18.51
C THR A 120 -12.41 12.11 -18.68
N ILE A 121 -11.78 11.92 -19.83
CA ILE A 121 -10.96 10.75 -20.17
C ILE A 121 -9.59 11.26 -20.61
N PRO A 122 -8.54 11.10 -19.79
CA PRO A 122 -7.19 11.50 -20.17
C PRO A 122 -6.72 10.73 -21.41
N HIS A 123 -6.11 11.43 -22.37
CA HIS A 123 -5.46 10.86 -23.53
C HIS A 123 -4.02 11.33 -23.59
N LEU A 124 -3.07 10.42 -23.84
CA LEU A 124 -1.68 10.80 -23.97
C LEU A 124 -1.47 11.72 -25.19
N ASN A 125 -0.68 12.76 -24.99
CA ASN A 125 -0.29 13.65 -26.08
C ASN A 125 0.87 13.03 -26.87
N LYS A 126 0.59 12.68 -28.13
CA LYS A 126 1.56 12.05 -29.02
C LYS A 126 2.83 12.90 -29.21
N ASN A 127 2.68 14.20 -29.35
CA ASN A 127 3.82 15.09 -29.61
C ASN A 127 4.74 15.14 -28.37
N ILE A 128 4.17 15.22 -27.17
CA ILE A 128 4.93 15.20 -25.91
C ILE A 128 5.68 13.88 -25.75
N LEU A 129 5.04 12.75 -26.06
CA LEU A 129 5.72 11.45 -26.01
C LEU A 129 6.89 11.39 -27.00
N LEU A 130 6.67 11.82 -28.25
CA LEU A 130 7.68 11.75 -29.29
C LEU A 130 8.83 12.76 -29.12
N ASP A 131 8.60 13.85 -28.40
CA ASP A 131 9.61 14.86 -28.06
C ASP A 131 10.50 14.49 -26.86
N LEU A 132 10.16 13.43 -26.11
CA LEU A 132 11.01 12.93 -25.03
C LEU A 132 12.40 12.57 -25.59
N GLN A 133 13.42 12.94 -24.85
CA GLN A 133 14.82 12.68 -25.21
C GLN A 133 15.37 11.51 -24.41
N LEU A 134 15.77 10.46 -25.11
CA LEU A 134 16.45 9.29 -24.55
C LEU A 134 17.95 9.45 -24.73
N GLU A 135 18.74 9.16 -23.70
CA GLU A 135 20.19 9.03 -23.81
C GLU A 135 20.55 7.73 -24.52
N LEU A 136 21.29 7.85 -25.62
CA LEU A 136 21.76 6.70 -26.39
C LEU A 136 23.10 6.22 -25.80
N LEU A 137 23.01 5.40 -24.79
CA LEU A 137 24.15 4.75 -24.12
C LEU A 137 24.64 3.55 -24.95
N GLY A 138 25.86 3.08 -24.66
CA GLY A 138 26.35 1.78 -25.17
C GLY A 138 25.47 0.62 -24.65
N ILE A 139 25.43 -0.49 -25.40
CA ILE A 139 24.62 -1.66 -25.02
C ILE A 139 25.00 -2.18 -23.63
N GLU A 140 26.28 -2.30 -23.33
CA GLU A 140 26.80 -2.73 -22.02
C GLU A 140 26.31 -1.81 -20.86
N GLU A 141 26.30 -0.49 -21.09
CA GLU A 141 25.79 0.47 -20.11
C GLU A 141 24.28 0.31 -19.90
N GLN A 142 23.51 0.09 -20.99
CA GLN A 142 22.07 -0.18 -20.90
C GLN A 142 21.79 -1.46 -20.12
N GLU A 143 22.53 -2.55 -20.40
CA GLU A 143 22.42 -3.83 -19.67
C GLU A 143 22.72 -3.67 -18.19
N ASN A 144 23.78 -2.94 -17.84
CA ASN A 144 24.14 -2.65 -16.46
C ASN A 144 23.01 -1.89 -15.71
N ILE A 145 22.43 -0.87 -16.35
CA ILE A 145 21.28 -0.12 -15.78
C ILE A 145 20.09 -1.05 -15.57
N ILE A 146 19.73 -1.86 -16.55
CA ILE A 146 18.63 -2.82 -16.47
C ILE A 146 18.88 -3.82 -15.33
N CYS A 147 20.09 -4.37 -15.23
CA CYS A 147 20.48 -5.32 -14.19
C CYS A 147 20.33 -4.73 -12.79
N ILE A 148 20.83 -3.50 -12.57
CA ILE A 148 20.71 -2.80 -11.29
C ILE A 148 19.24 -2.57 -10.93
N LEU A 149 18.45 -2.03 -11.86
CA LEU A 149 17.04 -1.71 -11.61
C LEU A 149 16.19 -2.96 -11.34
N ASN A 150 16.40 -4.04 -12.10
CA ASN A 150 15.72 -5.31 -11.87
C ASN A 150 16.13 -5.93 -10.54
N THR A 151 17.40 -5.80 -10.14
CA THR A 151 17.87 -6.24 -8.83
C THR A 151 17.18 -5.48 -7.70
N ILE A 152 17.07 -4.15 -7.80
CA ILE A 152 16.36 -3.32 -6.81
C ILE A 152 14.86 -3.69 -6.76
N LYS A 153 14.19 -3.85 -7.91
CA LYS A 153 12.77 -4.27 -7.98
C LYS A 153 12.58 -5.63 -7.28
N ARG A 154 13.47 -6.59 -7.54
CA ARG A 154 13.46 -7.93 -6.89
C ARG A 154 13.67 -7.84 -5.39
N LEU A 155 14.62 -7.02 -4.93
CA LEU A 155 14.88 -6.82 -3.50
C LEU A 155 13.67 -6.19 -2.78
N ILE A 156 13.02 -5.20 -3.39
CA ILE A 156 11.78 -4.60 -2.87
C ILE A 156 10.69 -5.68 -2.72
N THR A 157 10.49 -6.51 -3.74
CA THR A 157 9.50 -7.60 -3.72
C THR A 157 9.80 -8.60 -2.62
N LYS A 158 11.07 -9.02 -2.48
CA LYS A 158 11.51 -9.93 -1.43
C LYS A 158 11.27 -9.37 -0.03
N ARG A 159 11.53 -8.06 0.18
CA ARG A 159 11.27 -7.42 1.49
C ARG A 159 9.78 -7.28 1.80
N LYS A 160 8.94 -7.05 0.80
CA LYS A 160 7.48 -7.07 1.01
C LYS A 160 7.01 -8.45 1.45
N PHE A 161 7.42 -9.49 0.74
CA PHE A 161 7.12 -10.87 1.13
C PHE A 161 7.59 -11.17 2.56
N GLN A 162 8.80 -10.73 2.93
CA GLN A 162 9.31 -10.89 4.30
C GLN A 162 8.45 -10.16 5.34
N LEU A 163 7.89 -8.99 5.03
CA LEU A 163 6.95 -8.31 5.92
C LEU A 163 5.67 -9.12 6.15
N ASP A 164 5.12 -9.72 5.08
CA ASP A 164 3.94 -10.56 5.17
C ASP A 164 4.20 -11.81 6.03
N GLU A 165 5.35 -12.46 5.85
CA GLU A 165 5.79 -13.62 6.66
C GLU A 165 5.99 -13.24 8.14
N LEU A 166 6.57 -12.07 8.44
CA LEU A 166 6.74 -11.59 9.81
C LEU A 166 5.39 -11.32 10.48
N ASN A 167 4.41 -10.77 9.75
CA ASN A 167 3.05 -10.59 10.25
C ASN A 167 2.38 -11.94 10.55
N LEU A 168 2.53 -12.90 9.65
CA LEU A 168 2.00 -14.25 9.84
C LEU A 168 2.65 -14.96 11.03
N LEU A 169 3.95 -14.77 11.23
CA LEU A 169 4.70 -15.34 12.35
C LEU A 169 4.17 -14.85 13.71
N VAL A 170 3.92 -13.54 13.85
CA VAL A 170 3.33 -12.97 15.08
C VAL A 170 1.94 -13.55 15.32
N LYS A 171 1.12 -13.65 14.28
CA LYS A 171 -0.23 -14.22 14.36
C LYS A 171 -0.20 -15.69 14.77
N SER A 172 0.68 -16.49 14.17
CA SER A 172 0.83 -17.91 14.48
C SER A 172 1.30 -18.11 15.92
N ARG A 173 2.28 -17.33 16.39
CA ARG A 173 2.77 -17.40 17.77
C ARG A 173 1.71 -17.00 18.77
N PHE A 174 0.90 -15.97 18.47
CA PHE A 174 -0.23 -15.60 19.31
C PHE A 174 -1.24 -16.75 19.46
N ASN A 175 -1.61 -17.38 18.34
CA ASN A 175 -2.57 -18.47 18.32
C ASN A 175 -2.02 -19.69 19.09
N GLU A 176 -0.76 -20.08 18.85
CA GLU A 176 -0.09 -21.16 19.57
C GLU A 176 -0.12 -20.95 21.10
N MET A 177 0.17 -19.75 21.56
CA MET A 177 0.29 -19.46 22.99
C MET A 177 -1.07 -19.26 23.69
N PHE A 178 -2.08 -18.71 22.98
CA PHE A 178 -3.27 -18.14 23.63
C PHE A 178 -4.62 -18.55 23.04
N GLU A 179 -4.67 -19.17 21.85
CA GLU A 179 -5.96 -19.43 21.20
C GLU A 179 -6.86 -20.37 21.97
N GLU A 180 -6.29 -21.40 22.59
CA GLU A 180 -6.96 -22.41 23.39
C GLU A 180 -6.62 -22.28 24.89
N TYR A 181 -6.27 -21.05 25.33
CA TYR A 181 -5.93 -20.84 26.72
C TYR A 181 -7.14 -21.15 27.62
N PRO A 182 -6.99 -21.99 28.68
CA PRO A 182 -8.12 -22.52 29.41
C PRO A 182 -8.90 -21.44 30.21
N ASP A 183 -8.19 -20.44 30.72
CA ASP A 183 -8.80 -19.38 31.50
C ASP A 183 -9.20 -18.21 30.63
N SER A 184 -10.38 -17.65 30.89
CA SER A 184 -10.88 -16.48 30.19
C SER A 184 -11.55 -15.48 31.13
N VAL A 185 -11.37 -14.20 30.85
CA VAL A 185 -11.94 -13.07 31.58
C VAL A 185 -12.63 -12.10 30.65
N PHE A 186 -13.36 -11.15 31.20
CA PHE A 186 -13.84 -10.01 30.47
C PHE A 186 -12.71 -8.98 30.26
N LEU A 187 -12.76 -8.21 29.18
CA LEU A 187 -11.75 -7.19 28.87
C LEU A 187 -11.61 -6.12 29.95
N ASP A 188 -12.65 -5.85 30.75
CA ASP A 188 -12.58 -4.96 31.92
C ASP A 188 -11.57 -5.42 32.97
N THR A 189 -11.21 -6.72 33.00
CA THR A 189 -10.13 -7.25 33.87
C THR A 189 -8.77 -6.67 33.48
N TYR A 190 -8.58 -6.28 32.24
CA TYR A 190 -7.33 -5.68 31.68
C TYR A 190 -7.39 -4.16 31.59
N ILE A 191 -8.57 -3.62 31.35
CA ILE A 191 -8.80 -2.23 31.02
C ILE A 191 -9.45 -1.48 32.17
N LYS A 192 -8.74 -0.52 32.73
CA LYS A 192 -9.25 0.36 33.79
C LYS A 192 -10.19 1.43 33.25
N GLU A 193 -9.81 2.03 32.10
CA GLU A 193 -10.55 3.13 31.47
C GLU A 193 -10.31 3.15 29.96
N LEU A 194 -11.33 3.58 29.21
CA LEU A 194 -11.21 3.94 27.77
C LEU A 194 -11.37 5.46 27.66
N ARG A 195 -10.28 6.17 27.40
CA ARG A 195 -10.23 7.63 27.38
C ARG A 195 -10.31 8.16 25.97
N ALA A 196 -11.17 9.15 25.73
CA ALA A 196 -11.30 9.85 24.43
C ALA A 196 -11.05 11.34 24.61
N GLY A 197 -10.52 11.97 23.58
CA GLY A 197 -10.35 13.42 23.53
C GLY A 197 -11.44 14.13 22.74
N LYS A 198 -11.08 15.19 22.03
CA LYS A 198 -11.98 16.02 21.21
C LYS A 198 -11.51 16.11 19.76
N SER A 199 -12.41 15.93 18.80
CA SER A 199 -12.14 16.00 17.35
C SER A 199 -12.30 17.43 16.82
N LEU A 200 -11.50 18.35 17.32
CA LEU A 200 -11.42 19.70 16.77
C LEU A 200 -10.41 19.72 15.60
N ALA A 201 -10.60 20.63 14.65
CA ALA A 201 -9.70 20.85 13.53
C ALA A 201 -9.47 22.35 13.33
N GLY A 202 -8.21 22.78 13.24
CA GLY A 202 -7.78 24.09 12.85
C GLY A 202 -7.20 24.10 11.44
N GLU A 203 -7.35 25.18 10.71
CA GLU A 203 -6.77 25.35 9.37
C GLU A 203 -5.29 25.76 9.43
N GLU A 204 -4.93 26.54 10.44
CA GLU A 204 -3.57 27.05 10.62
C GLU A 204 -2.62 26.01 11.20
N ASN A 205 -1.34 26.14 10.85
CA ASN A 205 -0.31 25.26 11.41
C ASN A 205 -0.14 25.51 12.90
N ASN A 206 -0.42 24.49 13.71
CA ASN A 206 -0.31 24.52 15.17
C ASN A 206 0.67 23.45 15.63
N LYS A 207 1.42 23.70 16.73
CA LYS A 207 2.25 22.69 17.38
C LYS A 207 1.42 21.52 17.90
N ASN A 208 0.21 21.81 18.40
CA ASN A 208 -0.70 20.80 18.91
C ASN A 208 -1.48 20.15 17.75
N LYS A 209 -1.39 18.83 17.66
CA LYS A 209 -2.04 18.01 16.65
C LYS A 209 -3.04 17.06 17.29
N VAL A 210 -4.05 16.67 16.55
CA VAL A 210 -4.99 15.60 16.96
C VAL A 210 -4.92 14.47 15.97
N LEU A 211 -4.97 13.22 16.44
CA LEU A 211 -4.99 12.02 15.60
C LEU A 211 -6.22 12.02 14.69
N LYS A 212 -6.04 11.57 13.46
CA LYS A 212 -7.14 11.14 12.61
C LYS A 212 -7.50 9.69 12.91
N THR A 213 -8.70 9.25 12.52
CA THR A 213 -9.13 7.84 12.64
C THR A 213 -8.19 6.89 11.88
N GLY A 214 -7.55 7.37 10.81
CA GLY A 214 -6.55 6.64 10.02
C GLY A 214 -5.33 6.18 10.80
N ALA A 215 -5.04 6.81 11.95
CA ALA A 215 -3.85 6.51 12.75
C ALA A 215 -3.75 5.05 13.24
N VAL A 216 -4.86 4.31 13.29
CA VAL A 216 -4.89 2.89 13.73
C VAL A 216 -5.65 1.97 12.77
N SER A 217 -6.01 2.45 11.56
CA SER A 217 -6.94 1.74 10.67
C SER A 217 -6.48 0.34 10.24
N TYR A 218 -5.19 0.07 10.21
CA TYR A 218 -4.63 -1.22 9.77
C TYR A 218 -4.00 -2.03 10.91
N ASP A 219 -4.52 -1.86 12.13
CA ASP A 219 -4.01 -2.54 13.33
C ASP A 219 -2.54 -2.19 13.65
N TYR A 220 -2.09 -1.05 13.18
CA TYR A 220 -0.78 -0.46 13.39
C TYR A 220 -0.93 1.03 13.68
N PHE A 221 -0.07 1.60 14.56
CA PHE A 221 -0.11 3.00 14.89
C PHE A 221 0.74 3.83 13.92
N ASN A 222 0.13 4.86 13.32
CA ASN A 222 0.80 5.82 12.43
C ASN A 222 0.69 7.24 12.99
N SER A 223 1.77 7.74 13.58
CA SER A 223 1.85 9.10 14.16
C SER A 223 1.79 10.23 13.12
N SER A 224 1.88 9.94 11.81
CA SER A 224 1.76 10.92 10.74
C SER A 224 0.30 11.24 10.38
N GLU A 225 -0.65 10.39 10.80
CA GLU A 225 -2.08 10.58 10.59
C GLU A 225 -2.66 11.57 11.61
N VAL A 226 -2.31 12.84 11.44
CA VAL A 226 -2.72 13.94 12.32
C VAL A 226 -3.32 15.11 11.53
N LYS A 227 -4.04 15.97 12.23
CA LYS A 227 -4.49 17.29 11.76
C LYS A 227 -4.21 18.34 12.83
N ASN A 228 -4.19 19.62 12.44
CA ASN A 228 -3.97 20.71 13.38
C ASN A 228 -5.15 20.84 14.34
N LEU A 229 -4.88 21.15 15.60
CA LEU A 229 -5.87 21.70 16.53
C LEU A 229 -6.01 23.21 16.32
N PRO A 230 -7.17 23.82 16.63
CA PRO A 230 -7.30 25.29 16.65
C PRO A 230 -6.27 25.92 17.59
N ILE A 231 -5.76 27.11 17.23
CA ILE A 231 -4.68 27.77 17.99
C ILE A 231 -5.14 28.17 19.38
N ASP A 232 -6.39 28.55 19.53
CA ASP A 232 -7.01 28.99 20.78
C ASP A 232 -7.47 27.83 21.67
N TYR A 233 -7.38 26.56 21.18
CA TYR A 233 -7.73 25.38 21.96
C TYR A 233 -6.54 24.82 22.72
N ILE A 234 -6.67 24.74 24.04
CA ILE A 234 -5.70 24.10 24.93
C ILE A 234 -6.20 22.68 25.23
N PRO A 235 -5.52 21.66 24.69
CA PRO A 235 -5.89 20.27 24.96
C PRO A 235 -5.52 19.86 26.40
N LEU A 236 -6.28 18.94 26.97
CA LEU A 236 -5.99 18.38 28.29
C LEU A 236 -4.79 17.41 28.19
N ASP A 237 -3.90 17.47 29.17
CA ASP A 237 -2.72 16.60 29.23
C ASP A 237 -3.09 15.10 29.26
N GLU A 238 -4.20 14.74 29.91
CA GLU A 238 -4.70 13.36 29.96
C GLU A 238 -5.10 12.80 28.56
N HIS A 239 -5.34 13.68 27.57
CA HIS A 239 -5.62 13.28 26.20
C HIS A 239 -4.35 13.17 25.35
N LYS A 240 -3.18 13.44 25.90
CA LYS A 240 -1.90 13.30 25.22
C LYS A 240 -1.61 11.84 24.89
N VAL A 241 -1.08 11.63 23.69
CA VAL A 241 -0.65 10.30 23.22
C VAL A 241 0.83 10.14 23.52
N GLU A 242 1.20 9.01 24.12
CA GLU A 242 2.56 8.72 24.58
C GLU A 242 3.02 7.36 24.08
N ILE A 243 4.34 7.16 24.03
CA ILE A 243 4.93 5.85 23.73
C ILE A 243 4.46 4.85 24.80
N GLY A 244 4.06 3.67 24.36
CA GLY A 244 3.49 2.64 25.23
C GLY A 244 1.96 2.61 25.27
N ASP A 245 1.28 3.62 24.72
CA ASP A 245 -0.18 3.63 24.66
C ASP A 245 -0.73 2.59 23.67
N VAL A 246 -1.89 2.05 24.02
CA VAL A 246 -2.74 1.28 23.10
C VAL A 246 -3.93 2.15 22.69
N ILE A 247 -4.10 2.36 21.40
CA ILE A 247 -5.16 3.19 20.83
C ILE A 247 -6.14 2.32 20.05
N ILE A 248 -7.45 2.47 20.28
CA ILE A 248 -8.53 1.68 19.65
C ILE A 248 -9.48 2.60 18.91
N SER A 249 -9.84 2.23 17.69
CA SER A 249 -10.86 2.92 16.88
C SER A 249 -12.27 2.51 17.30
N ARG A 250 -13.00 3.43 17.98
CA ARG A 250 -14.40 3.18 18.38
C ARG A 250 -15.39 3.37 17.24
N MET A 251 -15.06 4.19 16.26
CA MET A 251 -15.95 4.56 15.15
C MET A 251 -15.20 4.56 13.81
N ASN A 252 -15.64 3.69 12.89
CA ASN A 252 -15.04 3.56 11.57
C ASN A 252 -16.00 2.79 10.63
N THR A 253 -15.55 2.44 9.42
CA THR A 253 -16.27 1.51 8.55
C THR A 253 -16.42 0.14 9.20
N SER A 254 -17.31 -0.71 8.68
CA SER A 254 -17.52 -2.08 9.18
C SER A 254 -16.23 -2.93 9.17
N GLU A 255 -15.31 -2.66 8.27
CA GLU A 255 -14.03 -3.36 8.18
C GLU A 255 -13.01 -2.91 9.23
N LEU A 256 -13.02 -1.62 9.58
CA LEU A 256 -11.98 -0.96 10.36
C LEU A 256 -12.40 -0.64 11.80
N VAL A 257 -13.67 -0.81 12.16
CA VAL A 257 -14.15 -0.59 13.53
C VAL A 257 -13.48 -1.57 14.50
N GLY A 258 -12.96 -1.08 15.62
CA GLY A 258 -12.20 -1.87 16.59
C GLY A 258 -10.74 -2.12 16.17
N ALA A 259 -10.27 -1.51 15.07
CA ALA A 259 -8.84 -1.51 14.76
C ALA A 259 -8.05 -0.86 15.90
N ALA A 260 -6.86 -1.38 16.20
CA ALA A 260 -6.05 -0.91 17.32
C ALA A 260 -4.57 -0.83 16.94
N GLY A 261 -3.84 0.10 17.57
CA GLY A 261 -2.40 0.26 17.40
C GLY A 261 -1.68 0.46 18.73
N TYR A 262 -0.48 -0.06 18.85
CA TYR A 262 0.44 0.21 19.93
C TYR A 262 1.43 1.31 19.52
N VAL A 263 1.66 2.28 20.38
CA VAL A 263 2.53 3.43 20.10
C VAL A 263 4.00 3.09 20.36
N TRP A 264 4.69 2.56 19.35
CA TRP A 264 6.13 2.27 19.41
C TRP A 264 6.99 3.53 19.37
N ALA A 265 6.58 4.49 18.56
CA ALA A 265 7.27 5.74 18.34
C ALA A 265 6.28 6.86 18.02
N ILE A 266 6.67 8.09 18.26
CA ILE A 266 5.85 9.28 18.03
C ILE A 266 6.72 10.38 17.39
N ASN A 267 6.18 11.05 16.38
CA ASN A 267 6.92 12.08 15.62
C ASN A 267 6.91 13.47 16.31
N SER A 268 6.08 13.65 17.32
CA SER A 268 5.93 14.92 18.06
C SER A 268 5.32 14.66 19.44
N ASP A 269 5.79 15.39 20.44
CA ASP A 269 5.26 15.31 21.80
C ASP A 269 3.90 15.98 22.00
N ASN A 270 3.35 16.61 20.97
CA ASN A 270 2.10 17.38 21.05
C ASN A 270 0.99 16.75 20.20
N ILE A 271 0.81 15.44 20.31
CA ILE A 271 -0.29 14.70 19.66
C ILE A 271 -1.33 14.30 20.70
N TYR A 272 -2.59 14.55 20.38
CA TYR A 272 -3.73 14.37 21.29
C TYR A 272 -4.80 13.47 20.69
N LEU A 273 -5.63 12.87 21.54
CA LEU A 273 -6.72 11.97 21.17
C LEU A 273 -7.90 12.75 20.56
N PRO A 274 -8.54 12.21 19.52
CA PRO A 274 -9.86 12.63 19.07
C PRO A 274 -10.96 11.96 19.89
N ASP A 275 -12.23 12.27 19.57
CA ASP A 275 -13.40 11.59 20.13
C ASP A 275 -13.63 10.18 19.56
N ARG A 276 -13.10 9.88 18.38
CA ARG A 276 -13.30 8.62 17.65
C ARG A 276 -12.27 7.54 17.97
N LEU A 277 -11.25 7.86 18.72
CA LEU A 277 -10.23 6.94 19.20
C LEU A 277 -10.21 6.91 20.71
N TRP A 278 -9.98 5.73 21.27
CA TRP A 278 -9.78 5.56 22.71
C TRP A 278 -8.33 5.21 23.00
N LYS A 279 -7.72 5.91 23.95
CA LYS A 279 -6.53 5.48 24.68
C LYS A 279 -6.96 4.51 25.76
N VAL A 280 -6.33 3.35 25.83
CA VAL A 280 -6.61 2.33 26.82
C VAL A 280 -5.77 2.58 28.06
N ILE A 281 -6.42 2.89 29.17
CA ILE A 281 -5.76 2.95 30.48
C ILE A 281 -5.77 1.55 31.06
N LEU A 282 -4.59 0.98 31.20
CA LEU A 282 -4.39 -0.39 31.64
C LEU A 282 -4.41 -0.51 33.17
N ASN A 283 -4.70 -1.72 33.65
CA ASN A 283 -4.32 -2.10 34.98
C ASN A 283 -2.97 -2.86 34.97
N ASP A 284 -2.50 -3.29 36.13
CA ASP A 284 -1.22 -3.97 36.35
C ASP A 284 -1.18 -5.46 35.92
N ARG A 285 -2.30 -5.98 35.42
CA ARG A 285 -2.46 -7.40 35.01
C ARG A 285 -2.21 -7.69 33.55
N VAL A 286 -1.90 -6.67 32.76
CA VAL A 286 -1.76 -6.83 31.32
C VAL A 286 -0.55 -6.09 30.76
N ASN A 287 0.17 -6.77 29.86
CA ASN A 287 1.19 -6.15 29.02
C ASN A 287 0.50 -5.41 27.85
N PRO A 288 0.85 -4.14 27.55
CA PRO A 288 0.18 -3.35 26.51
C PRO A 288 0.35 -3.93 25.10
N VAL A 289 1.50 -4.54 24.79
CA VAL A 289 1.75 -5.17 23.48
C VAL A 289 0.90 -6.44 23.33
N PHE A 290 0.79 -7.25 24.42
CA PHE A 290 -0.11 -8.40 24.43
C PHE A 290 -1.57 -7.95 24.21
N LEU A 291 -2.04 -6.93 24.93
CA LEU A 291 -3.41 -6.43 24.78
C LEU A 291 -3.68 -5.91 23.36
N TRP A 292 -2.73 -5.18 22.76
CA TRP A 292 -2.86 -4.76 21.38
C TRP A 292 -3.06 -5.97 20.45
N LYS A 293 -2.22 -6.99 20.54
CA LYS A 293 -2.33 -8.20 19.70
C LYS A 293 -3.58 -9.02 20.04
N LEU A 294 -4.02 -9.04 21.28
CA LEU A 294 -5.28 -9.67 21.71
C LEU A 294 -6.49 -9.00 21.04
N ILE A 295 -6.55 -7.67 21.01
CA ILE A 295 -7.63 -6.90 20.39
C ILE A 295 -7.63 -7.09 18.88
N THR A 296 -6.45 -7.12 18.25
CA THR A 296 -6.29 -7.25 16.80
C THR A 296 -6.31 -8.70 16.30
N ASN A 297 -6.35 -9.70 17.22
CA ASN A 297 -6.55 -11.10 16.87
C ASN A 297 -7.91 -11.33 16.19
N GLU A 298 -7.95 -12.18 15.16
CA GLU A 298 -9.15 -12.42 14.35
C GLU A 298 -10.38 -12.82 15.17
N LYS A 299 -10.22 -13.72 16.16
CA LYS A 299 -11.35 -14.16 17.02
C LYS A 299 -11.91 -12.99 17.82
N THR A 300 -11.05 -12.15 18.39
CA THR A 300 -11.47 -10.96 19.15
C THR A 300 -12.08 -9.91 18.23
N LYS A 301 -11.49 -9.66 17.07
CA LYS A 301 -12.05 -8.73 16.07
C LYS A 301 -13.43 -9.15 15.59
N LEU A 302 -13.67 -10.44 15.38
CA LEU A 302 -15.00 -10.93 15.03
C LEU A 302 -16.02 -10.65 16.16
N LYS A 303 -15.63 -10.81 17.44
CA LYS A 303 -16.49 -10.44 18.58
C LYS A 303 -16.77 -8.94 18.59
N ILE A 304 -15.74 -8.10 18.37
CA ILE A 304 -15.87 -6.64 18.30
C ILE A 304 -16.80 -6.21 17.15
N LYS A 305 -16.64 -6.79 15.97
CA LYS A 305 -17.51 -6.51 14.82
C LYS A 305 -18.98 -6.87 15.11
N ARG A 306 -19.25 -7.97 15.82
CA ARG A 306 -20.61 -8.40 16.18
C ARG A 306 -21.33 -7.43 17.12
N ILE A 307 -20.62 -6.79 18.04
CA ILE A 307 -21.20 -5.80 18.97
C ILE A 307 -21.27 -4.39 18.36
N SER A 308 -20.65 -4.17 17.19
CA SER A 308 -20.69 -2.85 16.57
C SER A 308 -22.09 -2.53 16.02
N SER A 309 -22.56 -1.32 16.26
CA SER A 309 -23.87 -0.82 15.84
C SER A 309 -23.73 0.29 14.78
N GLY A 310 -24.82 0.57 14.05
CA GLY A 310 -24.88 1.62 13.03
C GLY A 310 -25.59 1.12 11.78
N THR A 311 -26.42 1.99 11.18
CA THR A 311 -27.31 1.65 10.06
C THR A 311 -26.61 1.59 8.71
N SER A 312 -25.44 2.23 8.55
CA SER A 312 -24.67 2.20 7.31
C SER A 312 -23.33 1.46 7.49
N GLY A 313 -22.87 0.78 6.45
CA GLY A 313 -21.55 0.13 6.43
C GLY A 313 -20.38 1.11 6.55
N SER A 314 -20.62 2.40 6.28
CA SER A 314 -19.60 3.46 6.33
C SER A 314 -19.34 4.01 7.73
N MET A 315 -20.23 3.77 8.70
CA MET A 315 -20.07 4.30 10.06
C MET A 315 -20.62 3.32 11.12
N LYS A 316 -19.76 2.45 11.58
CA LYS A 316 -20.01 1.55 12.72
C LYS A 316 -19.40 2.14 13.99
N ASN A 317 -20.03 1.88 15.12
CA ASN A 317 -19.62 2.37 16.44
C ASN A 317 -19.67 1.24 17.47
N ILE A 318 -18.75 1.26 18.42
CA ILE A 318 -18.68 0.33 19.54
C ILE A 318 -18.99 1.12 20.81
N SER A 319 -19.82 0.56 21.72
CA SER A 319 -19.97 1.11 23.06
C SER A 319 -18.87 0.60 24.00
N LYS A 320 -18.46 1.45 24.96
CA LYS A 320 -17.45 1.07 25.96
C LYS A 320 -17.89 -0.17 26.75
N SER A 321 -19.14 -0.16 27.22
CA SER A 321 -19.70 -1.27 28.03
C SER A 321 -19.69 -2.60 27.26
N GLN A 322 -20.08 -2.61 25.98
CA GLN A 322 -20.08 -3.82 25.18
C GLN A 322 -18.67 -4.33 24.89
N LEU A 323 -17.71 -3.43 24.60
CA LEU A 323 -16.31 -3.82 24.39
C LEU A 323 -15.72 -4.47 25.65
N LEU A 324 -15.95 -3.88 26.81
CA LEU A 324 -15.42 -4.35 28.09
C LEU A 324 -15.98 -5.73 28.50
N GLN A 325 -17.15 -6.12 27.99
CA GLN A 325 -17.79 -7.42 28.23
C GLN A 325 -17.37 -8.53 27.26
N ILE A 326 -16.42 -8.28 26.37
CA ILE A 326 -15.88 -9.34 25.52
C ILE A 326 -14.99 -10.27 26.32
N ARG A 327 -15.27 -11.58 26.24
CA ARG A 327 -14.43 -12.61 26.85
C ARG A 327 -13.18 -12.88 26.01
N VAL A 328 -12.03 -12.89 26.70
CA VAL A 328 -10.69 -13.05 26.12
C VAL A 328 -9.82 -13.97 26.99
N PRO A 329 -8.77 -14.59 26.46
CA PRO A 329 -7.80 -15.37 27.22
C PRO A 329 -7.19 -14.58 28.39
N PHE A 330 -6.90 -15.30 29.50
CA PHE A 330 -6.29 -14.74 30.71
C PHE A 330 -4.97 -15.43 31.08
N PRO A 331 -3.92 -15.33 30.25
CA PRO A 331 -2.63 -15.91 30.61
C PRO A 331 -1.92 -15.10 31.70
N PRO A 332 -1.00 -15.75 32.47
CA PRO A 332 -0.15 -15.06 33.43
C PRO A 332 0.68 -13.94 32.77
N LEU A 333 0.96 -12.87 33.52
CA LEU A 333 1.72 -11.72 33.05
C LEU A 333 3.11 -12.12 32.48
N ALA A 334 3.75 -13.13 33.05
CA ALA A 334 5.04 -13.64 32.60
C ALA A 334 4.95 -14.15 31.11
N LEU A 335 3.89 -14.89 30.78
CA LEU A 335 3.68 -15.41 29.43
C LEU A 335 3.28 -14.29 28.45
N GLN A 336 2.52 -13.28 28.92
CA GLN A 336 2.23 -12.07 28.13
C GLN A 336 3.52 -11.31 27.80
N ASN A 337 4.45 -11.18 28.76
CA ASN A 337 5.73 -10.50 28.59
C ASN A 337 6.64 -11.27 27.60
N GLU A 338 6.73 -12.60 27.70
CA GLU A 338 7.46 -13.43 26.73
C GLU A 338 6.97 -13.17 25.30
N PHE A 339 5.65 -13.16 25.11
CA PHE A 339 5.06 -12.86 23.82
C PHE A 339 5.34 -11.40 23.38
N ALA A 340 5.27 -10.44 24.29
CA ALA A 340 5.54 -9.04 23.99
C ALA A 340 7.00 -8.80 23.55
N ASP A 341 7.96 -9.47 24.20
CA ASP A 341 9.37 -9.43 23.81
C ASP A 341 9.60 -10.00 22.40
N PHE A 342 8.93 -11.12 22.10
CA PHE A 342 8.95 -11.68 20.76
C PHE A 342 8.38 -10.70 19.71
N VAL A 343 7.20 -10.08 19.98
CA VAL A 343 6.61 -9.09 19.08
C VAL A 343 7.55 -7.89 18.88
N ALA A 344 8.20 -7.40 19.93
CA ALA A 344 9.15 -6.28 19.85
C ALA A 344 10.38 -6.61 18.97
N GLN A 345 10.87 -7.86 18.99
CA GLN A 345 11.95 -8.30 18.09
C GLN A 345 11.49 -8.35 16.63
N VAL A 346 10.27 -8.86 16.39
CA VAL A 346 9.69 -8.90 15.04
C VAL A 346 9.45 -7.48 14.52
N ASP A 347 8.92 -6.57 15.34
CA ASP A 347 8.68 -5.17 14.96
C ASP A 347 9.97 -4.45 14.50
N LYS A 348 11.09 -4.64 15.20
CA LYS A 348 12.40 -4.13 14.76
C LYS A 348 12.78 -4.64 13.37
N SER A 349 12.51 -5.92 13.09
CA SER A 349 12.80 -6.54 11.78
C SER A 349 11.87 -5.99 10.69
N GLN A 350 10.59 -5.76 11.00
CA GLN A 350 9.63 -5.12 10.10
C GLN A 350 10.05 -3.70 9.77
N PHE A 351 10.41 -2.90 10.77
CA PHE A 351 10.89 -1.53 10.57
C PHE A 351 12.15 -1.46 9.68
N ALA A 352 13.10 -2.37 9.87
CA ALA A 352 14.28 -2.46 9.01
C ALA A 352 13.91 -2.78 7.54
N CYS A 353 12.92 -3.67 7.32
CA CYS A 353 12.41 -3.97 5.98
C CYS A 353 11.72 -2.75 5.33
N GLU A 354 10.92 -2.01 6.08
CA GLU A 354 10.23 -0.81 5.60
C GLU A 354 11.20 0.31 5.21
N ILE A 355 12.22 0.54 6.03
CA ILE A 355 13.30 1.49 5.70
C ILE A 355 14.00 1.08 4.41
N ALA A 356 14.40 -0.19 4.27
CA ALA A 356 15.06 -0.69 3.07
C ALA A 356 14.19 -0.49 1.82
N ILE A 357 12.89 -0.81 1.90
CA ILE A 357 11.94 -0.60 0.81
C ILE A 357 11.84 0.89 0.45
N LYS A 358 11.75 1.78 1.44
CA LYS A 358 11.67 3.22 1.23
C LYS A 358 12.92 3.77 0.54
N VAL A 359 14.09 3.38 1.00
CA VAL A 359 15.38 3.80 0.41
C VAL A 359 15.47 3.33 -1.03
N TRP A 360 15.22 2.05 -1.30
CA TRP A 360 15.31 1.49 -2.66
C TRP A 360 14.27 2.09 -3.62
N ARG A 361 13.04 2.35 -3.16
CA ARG A 361 12.03 3.08 -3.97
C ARG A 361 12.49 4.48 -4.34
N ASN A 362 13.16 5.18 -3.43
CA ASN A 362 13.71 6.50 -3.72
C ASN A 362 14.87 6.38 -4.73
N SER A 363 15.77 5.41 -4.56
CA SER A 363 16.85 5.17 -5.52
C SER A 363 16.31 4.93 -6.93
N LEU A 364 15.22 4.14 -7.09
CA LEU A 364 14.57 3.94 -8.39
C LEU A 364 14.09 5.24 -9.03
N LYS A 365 13.67 6.24 -8.26
CA LYS A 365 13.23 7.54 -8.80
C LYS A 365 14.39 8.40 -9.32
N PHE A 366 15.55 8.31 -8.70
CA PHE A 366 16.73 9.12 -9.06
C PHE A 366 17.63 8.50 -10.12
N SER A 367 17.57 7.18 -10.31
CA SER A 367 18.46 6.47 -11.26
C SER A 367 18.03 6.59 -12.73
N ILE A 368 16.94 7.29 -13.04
CA ILE A 368 16.29 7.30 -14.36
C ILE A 368 16.10 8.76 -14.87
N ILE A 369 16.76 9.74 -14.27
CA ILE A 369 16.69 11.15 -14.72
C ILE A 369 17.78 11.41 -15.76
#